data_21367c22c111ad58ac8a56d92b81d9f3
#
_entry.id   21367c22c111ad58ac8a56d92b81d9f3
#
_cell.length_a   1.000
_cell.length_b   1.000
_cell.length_c   1.000
_cell.angle_alpha   90.00
_cell.angle_beta   90.00
_cell.angle_gamma   90.00
#
_symmetry.space_group_name_H-M   'P 1'
#
loop_
_entity.id
_entity.type
_entity.pdbx_description
1 polymer ?
#
loop_
_entity_poly.entity_id
_entity_poly.type
_entity_poly.pdbx_seq_one_letter_code
_entity_poly.pdbx_strand_id
1 'polypeptide(L)'
;MGKALAKASTLAISENGLEKTSSRRRVEVLKTYKIYIGGQFPRTESGRYYIAANSRGEQLANICLSSRKDFRDAVVAARNAFKSWSGRAAFNRGQILYRMAEMLEARKAQFIEELMKQDASKTHAQKEVTISIDRLIYYAGWCDKYQQLFGTVNPVASSHFNFSVPEPTGVVAVVAPQDNSLVGLVSTIAPTIAGGNTCVILASETKPLCAVSFSEVINSSDVPGGVINILTGKPTELYSHFASHMDVNAVVYCGSDSTIQKELQQKGAGNVKRVLIYQDVNWPDEKGQSPYYILDTQEIKTTWHPIERVGGGGGGY
;
A
#
# COMPACT_ATOMS: atom_id res chain seq x y z
N MET A 1 -70.33 34.42 -68.25
CA MET A 1 -69.19 35.28 -68.64
C MET A 1 -68.59 35.81 -67.36
N GLY A 2 -67.37 35.60 -67.08
CA GLY A 2 -66.72 36.18 -65.90
C GLY A 2 -65.63 35.33 -65.36
N LYS A 3 -64.42 35.44 -65.89
CA LYS A 3 -63.21 34.74 -65.43
C LYS A 3 -62.75 35.30 -64.10
N ALA A 4 -62.59 34.48 -63.07
CA ALA A 4 -61.91 34.81 -61.83
C ALA A 4 -60.45 34.35 -61.91
N LEU A 5 -59.56 35.31 -61.79
CA LEU A 5 -58.10 35.13 -61.70
C LEU A 5 -57.72 34.60 -60.32
N ALA A 6 -57.12 33.49 -60.31
CA ALA A 6 -56.48 32.92 -59.10
C ALA A 6 -55.15 33.63 -58.82
N LYS A 7 -55.02 34.22 -57.64
CA LYS A 7 -53.74 34.72 -57.08
C LYS A 7 -52.95 33.58 -56.57
N ALA A 8 -51.80 33.32 -57.12
CA ALA A 8 -50.78 32.42 -56.56
C ALA A 8 -50.13 33.09 -55.35
N SER A 9 -50.27 32.58 -54.18
CA SER A 9 -49.49 32.95 -52.99
C SER A 9 -48.20 32.12 -52.95
N THR A 10 -47.10 32.79 -53.12
CA THR A 10 -45.77 32.23 -52.97
C THR A 10 -45.53 31.97 -51.49
N LEU A 11 -45.50 30.71 -51.11
CA LEU A 11 -45.04 30.28 -49.79
C LEU A 11 -43.52 30.41 -49.76
N ALA A 12 -43.00 31.33 -48.93
CA ALA A 12 -41.60 31.41 -48.57
C ALA A 12 -41.29 30.20 -47.68
N ILE A 13 -40.45 29.30 -48.18
CA ILE A 13 -39.87 28.19 -47.40
C ILE A 13 -38.80 28.81 -46.51
N SER A 14 -39.03 28.88 -45.20
CA SER A 14 -38.02 29.27 -44.23
C SER A 14 -37.06 28.09 -44.08
N GLU A 15 -35.85 28.27 -44.55
CA GLU A 15 -34.69 27.41 -44.24
C GLU A 15 -34.30 27.60 -42.79
N ASN A 16 -34.91 26.91 -41.87
CA ASN A 16 -34.40 26.73 -40.49
C ASN A 16 -35.03 25.49 -39.83
N GLY A 17 -34.73 24.35 -40.40
CA GLY A 17 -35.09 23.03 -39.87
C GLY A 17 -33.90 22.09 -39.87
N LEU A 18 -32.72 22.56 -39.49
CA LEU A 18 -31.65 21.67 -39.07
C LEU A 18 -32.02 21.15 -37.68
N GLU A 19 -32.74 20.02 -37.68
CA GLU A 19 -32.80 19.18 -36.51
C GLU A 19 -31.37 19.01 -35.96
N LYS A 20 -31.15 19.54 -34.76
CA LYS A 20 -29.99 19.20 -33.96
C LYS A 20 -30.03 17.70 -33.77
N THR A 21 -29.34 16.94 -34.62
CA THR A 21 -28.99 15.54 -34.36
C THR A 21 -28.33 15.55 -32.99
N SER A 22 -29.04 15.04 -31.98
CA SER A 22 -28.48 14.77 -30.67
C SER A 22 -27.29 13.88 -30.92
N SER A 23 -26.08 14.44 -30.84
CA SER A 23 -24.87 13.63 -30.90
C SER A 23 -25.04 12.56 -29.83
N ARG A 24 -25.22 11.31 -30.23
CA ARG A 24 -25.27 10.17 -29.31
C ARG A 24 -24.01 10.27 -28.45
N ARG A 25 -24.17 10.75 -27.22
CA ARG A 25 -23.08 10.85 -26.27
C ARG A 25 -22.49 9.43 -26.13
N ARG A 26 -21.22 9.26 -26.51
CA ARG A 26 -20.54 7.98 -26.38
C ARG A 26 -20.68 7.51 -24.94
N VAL A 27 -21.04 6.24 -24.74
CA VAL A 27 -21.09 5.64 -23.41
C VAL A 27 -19.69 5.69 -22.81
N GLU A 28 -19.56 6.31 -21.65
CA GLU A 28 -18.32 6.33 -20.91
C GLU A 28 -18.06 4.95 -20.31
N VAL A 29 -16.87 4.40 -20.59
CA VAL A 29 -16.46 3.09 -20.07
C VAL A 29 -15.55 3.35 -18.88
N LEU A 30 -16.05 3.11 -17.68
CA LEU A 30 -15.25 3.23 -16.45
C LEU A 30 -14.25 2.08 -16.34
N LYS A 31 -13.00 2.41 -15.99
CA LYS A 31 -11.97 1.41 -15.65
C LYS A 31 -12.40 0.64 -14.41
N THR A 32 -12.26 -0.69 -14.45
CA THR A 32 -12.40 -1.54 -13.25
C THR A 32 -11.01 -1.84 -12.70
N TYR A 33 -10.73 -1.32 -11.53
CA TYR A 33 -9.47 -1.53 -10.83
C TYR A 33 -9.49 -2.88 -10.12
N LYS A 34 -8.45 -3.69 -10.36
CA LYS A 34 -8.27 -5.00 -9.77
C LYS A 34 -7.46 -4.91 -8.49
N ILE A 35 -7.53 -5.93 -7.64
CA ILE A 35 -6.60 -6.10 -6.50
C ILE A 35 -5.27 -6.69 -6.99
N TYR A 36 -4.23 -6.65 -6.14
CA TYR A 36 -2.91 -7.18 -6.45
C TYR A 36 -2.51 -8.20 -5.40
N ILE A 37 -2.38 -9.47 -5.81
CA ILE A 37 -2.07 -10.60 -4.94
C ILE A 37 -1.05 -11.51 -5.63
N GLY A 38 0.04 -11.82 -4.96
CA GLY A 38 1.02 -12.79 -5.45
C GLY A 38 1.69 -12.41 -6.78
N GLY A 39 1.78 -11.14 -7.11
CA GLY A 39 2.31 -10.67 -8.39
C GLY A 39 1.28 -10.69 -9.54
N GLN A 40 0.00 -10.90 -9.24
CA GLN A 40 -1.08 -10.99 -10.21
C GLN A 40 -2.16 -9.95 -9.94
N PHE A 41 -2.98 -9.65 -10.96
CA PHE A 41 -4.09 -8.69 -10.89
C PHE A 41 -5.44 -9.42 -10.99
N PRO A 42 -5.87 -10.19 -9.98
CA PRO A 42 -7.17 -10.81 -9.98
C PRO A 42 -8.29 -9.79 -9.75
N ARG A 43 -9.51 -10.15 -10.12
CA ARG A 43 -10.71 -9.55 -9.54
C ARG A 43 -10.95 -10.16 -8.16
N THR A 44 -11.73 -9.46 -7.30
CA THR A 44 -12.21 -10.10 -6.05
C THR A 44 -13.00 -11.35 -6.37
N GLU A 45 -12.84 -12.37 -5.54
CA GLU A 45 -13.51 -13.67 -5.74
C GLU A 45 -15.03 -13.57 -5.67
N SER A 46 -15.54 -12.61 -4.90
CA SER A 46 -16.98 -12.35 -4.77
C SER A 46 -17.60 -11.60 -5.96
N GLY A 47 -16.76 -11.05 -6.86
CA GLY A 47 -17.21 -10.16 -7.94
C GLY A 47 -17.74 -8.80 -7.48
N ARG A 48 -17.75 -8.51 -6.16
CA ARG A 48 -18.24 -7.24 -5.60
C ARG A 48 -17.32 -6.09 -5.96
N TYR A 49 -17.91 -4.94 -6.15
CA TYR A 49 -17.17 -3.67 -6.36
C TYR A 49 -17.95 -2.51 -5.76
N TYR A 50 -17.26 -1.39 -5.57
CA TYR A 50 -17.86 -0.10 -5.28
C TYR A 50 -17.36 0.94 -6.29
N ILE A 51 -18.06 2.05 -6.39
CA ILE A 51 -17.72 3.12 -7.31
C ILE A 51 -16.95 4.17 -6.53
N ALA A 52 -15.69 4.41 -6.94
CA ALA A 52 -14.96 5.58 -6.46
C ALA A 52 -15.52 6.84 -7.16
N ALA A 53 -15.81 7.86 -6.36
CA ALA A 53 -16.29 9.15 -6.85
C ALA A 53 -15.51 10.28 -6.20
N ASN A 54 -15.42 11.44 -6.89
CA ASN A 54 -14.85 12.65 -6.32
C ASN A 54 -15.89 13.42 -5.48
N SER A 55 -15.47 14.54 -4.88
CA SER A 55 -16.33 15.41 -4.05
C SER A 55 -17.54 15.99 -4.80
N ARG A 56 -17.50 16.03 -6.13
CA ARG A 56 -18.60 16.47 -6.99
C ARG A 56 -19.57 15.36 -7.36
N GLY A 57 -19.33 14.12 -6.89
CA GLY A 57 -20.12 12.93 -7.20
C GLY A 57 -19.84 12.36 -8.60
N GLU A 58 -18.80 12.81 -9.29
CA GLU A 58 -18.40 12.25 -10.57
C GLU A 58 -17.77 10.86 -10.35
N GLN A 59 -18.26 9.86 -11.07
CA GLN A 59 -17.77 8.49 -10.99
C GLN A 59 -16.39 8.40 -11.66
N LEU A 60 -15.39 7.94 -10.91
CA LEU A 60 -14.01 7.85 -11.38
C LEU A 60 -13.67 6.44 -11.90
N ALA A 61 -14.05 5.42 -11.15
CA ALA A 61 -13.74 4.04 -11.48
C ALA A 61 -14.57 3.04 -10.66
N ASN A 62 -14.64 1.80 -11.14
CA ASN A 62 -15.11 0.66 -10.36
C ASN A 62 -13.92 0.08 -9.58
N ILE A 63 -14.05 -0.06 -8.27
CA ILE A 63 -13.01 -0.56 -7.38
C ILE A 63 -13.44 -1.89 -6.80
N CYS A 64 -12.60 -2.92 -6.87
CA CYS A 64 -12.87 -4.21 -6.25
C CYS A 64 -13.14 -4.05 -4.74
N LEU A 65 -14.21 -4.67 -4.26
CA LEU A 65 -14.53 -4.75 -2.83
C LEU A 65 -14.07 -6.11 -2.31
N SER A 66 -12.85 -6.13 -1.75
CA SER A 66 -12.21 -7.37 -1.28
C SER A 66 -13.00 -8.05 -0.18
N SER A 67 -13.01 -9.37 -0.23
CA SER A 67 -13.64 -10.25 0.75
C SER A 67 -12.62 -10.81 1.75
N ARG A 68 -13.12 -11.49 2.78
CA ARG A 68 -12.30 -12.30 3.70
C ARG A 68 -11.44 -13.33 2.95
N LYS A 69 -11.95 -13.88 1.85
CA LYS A 69 -11.22 -14.89 1.06
C LYS A 69 -10.07 -14.26 0.29
N ASP A 70 -10.28 -13.08 -0.33
CA ASP A 70 -9.20 -12.33 -0.97
C ASP A 70 -8.09 -12.00 0.02
N PHE A 71 -8.45 -11.60 1.25
CA PHE A 71 -7.49 -11.36 2.32
C PHE A 71 -6.71 -12.63 2.69
N ARG A 72 -7.39 -13.76 2.88
CA ARG A 72 -6.73 -15.05 3.16
C ARG A 72 -5.75 -15.44 2.05
N ASP A 73 -6.16 -15.30 0.80
CA ASP A 73 -5.34 -15.67 -0.36
C ASP A 73 -4.11 -14.73 -0.47
N ALA A 74 -4.26 -13.45 -0.12
CA ALA A 74 -3.15 -12.49 0.00
C ALA A 74 -2.18 -12.86 1.13
N VAL A 75 -2.68 -13.30 2.30
CA VAL A 75 -1.84 -13.77 3.42
C VAL A 75 -1.07 -15.03 3.03
N VAL A 76 -1.70 -15.97 2.32
CA VAL A 76 -1.01 -17.17 1.81
C VAL A 76 0.12 -16.79 0.85
N ALA A 77 -0.14 -15.86 -0.09
CA ALA A 77 0.88 -15.36 -1.01
C ALA A 77 2.03 -14.68 -0.25
N ALA A 78 1.73 -13.83 0.74
CA ALA A 78 2.71 -13.17 1.58
C ALA A 78 3.55 -14.16 2.39
N ARG A 79 2.93 -15.18 2.99
CA ARG A 79 3.61 -16.22 3.76
C ARG A 79 4.57 -17.04 2.88
N ASN A 80 4.15 -17.40 1.69
CA ASN A 80 4.98 -18.14 0.74
C ASN A 80 6.21 -17.34 0.28
N ALA A 81 6.07 -16.02 0.09
CA ALA A 81 7.16 -15.14 -0.31
C ALA A 81 8.14 -14.81 0.83
N PHE A 82 7.69 -14.91 2.10
CA PHE A 82 8.42 -14.41 3.27
C PHE A 82 9.84 -14.97 3.40
N LYS A 83 10.00 -16.30 3.33
CA LYS A 83 11.31 -16.95 3.52
C LYS A 83 12.35 -16.46 2.49
N SER A 84 11.96 -16.35 1.24
CA SER A 84 12.83 -15.87 0.16
C SER A 84 13.15 -14.38 0.31
N TRP A 85 12.17 -13.57 0.71
CA TRP A 85 12.34 -12.13 0.88
C TRP A 85 13.18 -11.78 2.11
N SER A 86 12.89 -12.35 3.27
CA SER A 86 13.62 -12.11 4.51
C SER A 86 15.08 -12.59 4.44
N GLY A 87 15.34 -13.70 3.73
CA GLY A 87 16.69 -14.20 3.48
C GLY A 87 17.48 -13.47 2.39
N ARG A 88 16.88 -12.54 1.68
CA ARG A 88 17.56 -11.75 0.65
C ARG A 88 18.51 -10.74 1.28
N ALA A 89 19.71 -10.58 0.70
CA ALA A 89 20.67 -9.60 1.17
C ALA A 89 20.03 -8.19 1.26
N ALA A 90 20.33 -7.47 2.35
CA ALA A 90 19.78 -6.15 2.61
C ALA A 90 20.03 -5.17 1.45
N PHE A 91 21.24 -5.21 0.87
CA PHE A 91 21.61 -4.43 -0.31
C PHE A 91 20.66 -4.70 -1.50
N ASN A 92 20.32 -5.96 -1.78
CA ASN A 92 19.41 -6.28 -2.87
C ASN A 92 17.97 -5.82 -2.60
N ARG A 93 17.51 -5.82 -1.33
CA ARG A 93 16.22 -5.22 -0.98
C ARG A 93 16.23 -3.71 -1.26
N GLY A 94 17.33 -3.03 -0.91
CA GLY A 94 17.53 -1.61 -1.22
C GLY A 94 17.48 -1.31 -2.71
N GLN A 95 18.14 -2.13 -3.55
CA GLN A 95 18.10 -1.99 -5.01
C GLN A 95 16.66 -2.10 -5.55
N ILE A 96 15.86 -3.03 -5.02
CA ILE A 96 14.45 -3.20 -5.45
C ILE A 96 13.60 -1.99 -5.03
N LEU A 97 13.76 -1.47 -3.81
CA LEU A 97 13.08 -0.24 -3.38
C LEU A 97 13.48 0.96 -4.25
N TYR A 98 14.76 1.08 -4.58
CA TYR A 98 15.23 2.11 -5.48
C TYR A 98 14.62 1.96 -6.88
N ARG A 99 14.52 0.72 -7.39
CA ARG A 99 13.84 0.43 -8.66
C ARG A 99 12.37 0.83 -8.62
N MET A 100 11.68 0.64 -7.49
CA MET A 100 10.30 1.13 -7.32
C MET A 100 10.24 2.66 -7.41
N ALA A 101 11.21 3.38 -6.88
CA ALA A 101 11.30 4.82 -7.00
C ALA A 101 11.50 5.27 -8.46
N GLU A 102 12.40 4.62 -9.22
CA GLU A 102 12.60 4.87 -10.65
C GLU A 102 11.33 4.66 -11.46
N MET A 103 10.62 3.56 -11.23
CA MET A 103 9.39 3.23 -11.95
C MET A 103 8.24 4.18 -11.58
N LEU A 104 8.20 4.66 -10.33
CA LEU A 104 7.23 5.67 -9.90
C LEU A 104 7.54 7.04 -10.52
N GLU A 105 8.83 7.46 -10.56
CA GLU A 105 9.25 8.70 -11.22
C GLU A 105 8.91 8.68 -12.71
N ALA A 106 9.14 7.56 -13.41
CA ALA A 106 8.81 7.41 -14.82
C ALA A 106 7.29 7.57 -15.11
N ARG A 107 6.44 7.27 -14.12
CA ARG A 107 4.97 7.36 -14.20
C ARG A 107 4.39 8.56 -13.46
N LYS A 108 5.20 9.49 -13.01
CA LYS A 108 4.82 10.65 -12.18
C LYS A 108 3.59 11.40 -12.71
N ALA A 109 3.53 11.66 -14.01
CA ALA A 109 2.41 12.37 -14.63
C ALA A 109 1.06 11.64 -14.43
N GLN A 110 1.06 10.30 -14.55
CA GLN A 110 -0.13 9.48 -14.32
C GLN A 110 -0.63 9.59 -12.89
N PHE A 111 0.26 9.50 -11.91
CA PHE A 111 -0.12 9.59 -10.49
C PHE A 111 -0.62 10.99 -10.11
N ILE A 112 -0.01 12.04 -10.65
CA ILE A 112 -0.50 13.42 -10.47
C ILE A 112 -1.93 13.55 -11.00
N GLU A 113 -2.22 13.02 -12.20
CA GLU A 113 -3.56 13.03 -12.78
C GLU A 113 -4.57 12.24 -11.92
N GLU A 114 -4.19 11.06 -11.42
CA GLU A 114 -5.05 10.24 -10.55
C GLU A 114 -5.36 10.93 -9.21
N LEU A 115 -4.38 11.61 -8.61
CA LEU A 115 -4.58 12.41 -7.40
C LEU A 115 -5.52 13.59 -7.67
N MET A 116 -5.34 14.29 -8.80
CA MET A 116 -6.22 15.39 -9.18
C MET A 116 -7.67 14.95 -9.44
N LYS A 117 -7.86 13.74 -10.01
CA LYS A 117 -9.21 13.15 -10.15
C LYS A 117 -9.86 12.89 -8.77
N GLN A 118 -9.06 12.66 -7.74
CA GLN A 118 -9.49 12.46 -6.34
C GLN A 118 -9.43 13.77 -5.53
N ASP A 119 -9.70 14.89 -6.16
CA ASP A 119 -9.83 16.24 -5.56
C ASP A 119 -8.53 16.88 -5.06
N ALA A 120 -7.36 16.35 -5.35
CA ALA A 120 -6.13 17.03 -5.01
C ALA A 120 -5.87 18.22 -5.96
N SER A 121 -5.39 19.34 -5.41
CA SER A 121 -4.86 20.40 -6.26
C SER A 121 -3.59 19.93 -6.98
N LYS A 122 -3.27 20.51 -8.14
CA LYS A 122 -2.08 20.14 -8.91
C LYS A 122 -0.79 20.23 -8.08
N THR A 123 -0.65 21.30 -7.30
CA THR A 123 0.51 21.51 -6.43
C THR A 123 0.60 20.43 -5.34
N HIS A 124 -0.54 20.09 -4.71
CA HIS A 124 -0.58 19.04 -3.71
C HIS A 124 -0.25 17.68 -4.32
N ALA A 125 -0.85 17.34 -5.47
CA ALA A 125 -0.58 16.10 -6.19
C ALA A 125 0.91 15.95 -6.58
N GLN A 126 1.52 17.02 -7.11
CA GLN A 126 2.95 17.03 -7.43
C GLN A 126 3.81 16.79 -6.18
N LYS A 127 3.49 17.45 -5.07
CA LYS A 127 4.20 17.29 -3.80
C LYS A 127 4.04 15.86 -3.26
N GLU A 128 2.83 15.30 -3.27
CA GLU A 128 2.56 13.95 -2.76
C GLU A 128 3.35 12.89 -3.54
N VAL A 129 3.37 12.97 -4.87
CA VAL A 129 4.14 12.02 -5.70
C VAL A 129 5.64 12.17 -5.45
N THR A 130 6.17 13.41 -5.39
CA THR A 130 7.60 13.64 -5.14
C THR A 130 8.02 13.07 -3.78
N ILE A 131 7.26 13.36 -2.71
CA ILE A 131 7.54 12.81 -1.38
C ILE A 131 7.48 11.27 -1.39
N SER A 132 6.56 10.68 -2.14
CA SER A 132 6.45 9.21 -2.23
C SER A 132 7.69 8.58 -2.88
N ILE A 133 8.25 9.22 -3.90
CA ILE A 133 9.49 8.80 -4.56
C ILE A 133 10.67 8.94 -3.59
N ASP A 134 10.81 10.10 -2.96
CA ASP A 134 11.89 10.37 -1.98
C ASP A 134 11.84 9.37 -0.81
N ARG A 135 10.63 8.97 -0.40
CA ARG A 135 10.41 7.99 0.66
C ARG A 135 10.87 6.59 0.31
N LEU A 136 10.65 6.16 -0.93
CA LEU A 136 11.20 4.89 -1.42
C LEU A 136 12.73 4.92 -1.42
N ILE A 137 13.34 6.03 -1.86
CA ILE A 137 14.80 6.22 -1.85
C ILE A 137 15.33 6.23 -0.41
N TYR A 138 14.64 6.93 0.50
CA TYR A 138 15.00 6.96 1.92
C TYR A 138 15.08 5.55 2.51
N TYR A 139 14.03 4.74 2.35
CA TYR A 139 14.02 3.38 2.90
C TYR A 139 14.93 2.42 2.13
N ALA A 140 15.19 2.64 0.83
CA ALA A 140 16.23 1.92 0.10
C ALA A 140 17.59 2.10 0.77
N GLY A 141 17.92 3.34 1.17
CA GLY A 141 19.15 3.67 1.88
C GLY A 141 19.22 3.14 3.33
N TRP A 142 18.10 2.72 3.92
CA TRP A 142 18.06 2.17 5.28
C TRP A 142 18.15 0.63 5.31
N CYS A 143 17.96 -0.06 4.21
CA CYS A 143 17.92 -1.53 4.18
C CYS A 143 19.16 -2.19 4.80
N ASP A 144 20.34 -1.64 4.55
CA ASP A 144 21.62 -2.19 5.02
C ASP A 144 22.18 -1.48 6.28
N LYS A 145 21.44 -0.51 6.84
CA LYS A 145 21.89 0.29 7.98
C LYS A 145 21.11 0.03 9.26
N TYR A 146 19.82 -0.29 9.16
CA TYR A 146 18.94 -0.34 10.34
C TYR A 146 19.41 -1.37 11.37
N GLN A 147 19.97 -2.52 10.94
CA GLN A 147 20.47 -3.53 11.86
C GLN A 147 21.68 -3.05 12.65
N GLN A 148 22.56 -2.23 12.04
CA GLN A 148 23.71 -1.63 12.74
C GLN A 148 23.27 -0.60 13.77
N LEU A 149 22.21 0.14 13.48
CA LEU A 149 21.67 1.15 14.39
C LEU A 149 20.93 0.55 15.58
N PHE A 150 20.13 -0.49 15.34
CA PHE A 150 19.25 -1.09 16.34
C PHE A 150 19.78 -2.40 16.92
N GLY A 151 20.89 -2.93 16.40
CA GLY A 151 21.59 -4.05 16.97
C GLY A 151 22.43 -3.63 18.18
N THR A 152 22.61 -4.52 19.14
CA THR A 152 23.40 -4.26 20.35
C THR A 152 24.31 -5.41 20.67
N VAL A 153 25.50 -5.11 21.23
CA VAL A 153 26.33 -6.08 21.93
C VAL A 153 26.04 -5.93 23.42
N ASN A 154 25.68 -7.04 24.07
CA ASN A 154 25.24 -7.02 25.44
C ASN A 154 26.36 -7.54 26.36
N PRO A 155 26.75 -6.79 27.42
CA PRO A 155 27.71 -7.27 28.40
C PRO A 155 27.09 -8.40 29.23
N VAL A 156 27.84 -9.52 29.38
CA VAL A 156 27.41 -10.68 30.16
C VAL A 156 28.56 -11.17 31.04
N ALA A 157 28.25 -11.70 32.21
CA ALA A 157 29.21 -12.19 33.18
C ALA A 157 29.80 -13.59 32.86
N SER A 158 29.29 -14.23 31.81
CA SER A 158 29.71 -15.59 31.41
C SER A 158 30.60 -15.57 30.17
N SER A 159 31.24 -16.74 29.84
CA SER A 159 32.09 -16.88 28.65
C SER A 159 31.26 -16.96 27.36
N HIS A 160 30.49 -15.91 27.07
CA HIS A 160 29.69 -15.81 25.87
C HIS A 160 29.87 -14.43 25.21
N PHE A 161 29.86 -14.42 23.89
CA PHE A 161 29.58 -13.21 23.13
C PHE A 161 28.07 -13.12 22.94
N ASN A 162 27.46 -12.10 23.54
CA ASN A 162 26.01 -11.91 23.49
C ASN A 162 25.70 -10.68 22.65
N PHE A 163 24.79 -10.85 21.69
CA PHE A 163 24.34 -9.75 20.84
C PHE A 163 22.87 -9.91 20.49
N SER A 164 22.21 -8.77 20.25
CA SER A 164 20.81 -8.69 19.83
C SER A 164 20.70 -8.01 18.47
N VAL A 165 19.90 -8.57 17.58
CA VAL A 165 19.65 -8.02 16.26
C VAL A 165 18.15 -7.96 15.96
N PRO A 166 17.64 -6.94 15.25
CA PRO A 166 16.28 -6.94 14.73
C PRO A 166 16.16 -7.90 13.54
N GLU A 167 15.14 -8.76 13.57
CA GLU A 167 14.77 -9.66 12.50
C GLU A 167 13.30 -9.46 12.09
N PRO A 168 12.94 -9.70 10.81
CA PRO A 168 11.57 -9.47 10.35
C PRO A 168 10.57 -10.38 11.09
N THR A 169 9.46 -9.78 11.54
CA THR A 169 8.38 -10.49 12.25
C THR A 169 7.68 -11.54 11.39
N GLY A 170 7.51 -11.26 10.08
CA GLY A 170 6.80 -12.14 9.15
C GLY A 170 5.86 -11.44 8.20
N VAL A 171 4.58 -11.82 8.23
CA VAL A 171 3.52 -11.18 7.44
C VAL A 171 2.92 -10.03 8.23
N VAL A 172 2.94 -8.84 7.67
CA VAL A 172 2.39 -7.62 8.25
C VAL A 172 1.11 -7.24 7.49
N ALA A 173 -0.02 -7.15 8.20
CA ALA A 173 -1.25 -6.64 7.64
C ALA A 173 -1.38 -5.14 7.97
N VAL A 174 -1.67 -4.31 6.97
CA VAL A 174 -1.71 -2.86 7.10
C VAL A 174 -3.07 -2.33 6.67
N VAL A 175 -3.71 -1.54 7.52
CA VAL A 175 -4.82 -0.67 7.15
C VAL A 175 -4.22 0.71 6.88
N ALA A 176 -4.12 1.08 5.61
CA ALA A 176 -3.48 2.31 5.17
C ALA A 176 -4.25 3.57 5.61
N PRO A 177 -3.59 4.73 5.69
CA PRO A 177 -4.26 6.01 5.96
C PRO A 177 -5.38 6.27 4.95
N GLN A 178 -6.51 6.80 5.44
CA GLN A 178 -7.69 7.01 4.59
C GLN A 178 -7.69 8.36 3.86
N ASP A 179 -6.95 9.34 4.35
CA ASP A 179 -6.85 10.71 3.85
C ASP A 179 -5.81 10.89 2.73
N ASN A 180 -4.92 9.92 2.54
CA ASN A 180 -3.85 9.93 1.54
C ASN A 180 -4.02 8.79 0.54
N SER A 181 -3.84 9.08 -0.75
CA SER A 181 -3.94 8.05 -1.80
C SER A 181 -2.62 7.32 -2.05
N LEU A 182 -1.49 8.02 -2.05
CA LEU A 182 -0.19 7.47 -2.39
C LEU A 182 0.84 7.55 -1.25
N VAL A 183 1.07 8.74 -0.68
CA VAL A 183 2.16 8.93 0.29
C VAL A 183 1.98 8.09 1.56
N GLY A 184 0.76 7.99 2.08
CA GLY A 184 0.47 7.14 3.24
C GLY A 184 0.67 5.65 2.94
N LEU A 185 0.26 5.22 1.74
CA LEU A 185 0.46 3.85 1.25
C LEU A 185 1.95 3.51 1.15
N VAL A 186 2.73 4.34 0.47
CA VAL A 186 4.19 4.15 0.30
C VAL A 186 4.91 4.18 1.65
N SER A 187 4.50 5.09 2.56
CA SER A 187 5.11 5.24 3.88
C SER A 187 4.93 4.05 4.81
N THR A 188 3.93 3.22 4.56
CA THR A 188 3.69 1.99 5.31
C THR A 188 4.30 0.76 4.63
N ILE A 189 4.31 0.71 3.29
CA ILE A 189 4.91 -0.38 2.52
C ILE A 189 6.43 -0.38 2.65
N ALA A 190 7.06 0.77 2.36
CA ALA A 190 8.51 0.84 2.20
C ALA A 190 9.29 0.40 3.47
N PRO A 191 9.00 0.87 4.70
CA PRO A 191 9.69 0.41 5.90
C PRO A 191 9.42 -1.07 6.19
N THR A 192 8.20 -1.56 5.94
CA THR A 192 7.84 -2.96 6.17
C THR A 192 8.69 -3.91 5.35
N ILE A 193 8.81 -3.65 4.04
CA ILE A 193 9.59 -4.52 3.15
C ILE A 193 11.10 -4.27 3.25
N ALA A 194 11.54 -3.06 3.59
CA ALA A 194 12.96 -2.76 3.85
C ALA A 194 13.49 -3.63 4.99
N GLY A 195 12.70 -3.82 6.04
CA GLY A 195 13.00 -4.70 7.16
C GLY A 195 12.95 -6.20 6.85
N GLY A 196 12.56 -6.60 5.62
CA GLY A 196 12.49 -8.00 5.21
C GLY A 196 11.15 -8.68 5.49
N ASN A 197 10.14 -7.95 5.95
CA ASN A 197 8.76 -8.45 6.08
C ASN A 197 8.06 -8.52 4.72
N THR A 198 7.00 -9.30 4.65
CA THR A 198 6.01 -9.25 3.56
C THR A 198 4.75 -8.58 4.07
N CYS A 199 3.94 -8.01 3.18
CA CYS A 199 2.77 -7.27 3.63
C CYS A 199 1.50 -7.53 2.81
N VAL A 200 0.37 -7.39 3.49
CA VAL A 200 -0.97 -7.32 2.90
C VAL A 200 -1.59 -6.00 3.32
N ILE A 201 -1.87 -5.14 2.37
CA ILE A 201 -2.29 -3.77 2.63
C ILE A 201 -3.70 -3.56 2.13
N LEU A 202 -4.56 -3.04 2.99
CA LEU A 202 -5.83 -2.47 2.60
C LEU A 202 -5.63 -0.99 2.32
N ALA A 203 -5.77 -0.60 1.06
CA ALA A 203 -5.64 0.77 0.60
C ALA A 203 -6.78 1.66 1.11
N SER A 204 -6.64 2.97 0.96
CA SER A 204 -7.71 3.91 1.29
C SER A 204 -9.00 3.57 0.55
N GLU A 205 -10.11 3.51 1.28
CA GLU A 205 -11.45 3.33 0.71
C GLU A 205 -11.87 4.56 -0.09
N THR A 206 -11.57 5.74 0.42
CA THR A 206 -12.01 7.02 -0.16
C THR A 206 -11.15 7.50 -1.31
N LYS A 207 -9.86 7.11 -1.34
CA LYS A 207 -8.87 7.54 -2.34
C LYS A 207 -8.10 6.35 -2.94
N PRO A 208 -8.76 5.38 -3.58
CA PRO A 208 -8.15 4.10 -3.93
C PRO A 208 -7.33 4.08 -5.22
N LEU A 209 -7.41 5.11 -6.09
CA LEU A 209 -6.89 5.01 -7.47
C LEU A 209 -5.38 4.75 -7.51
N CYS A 210 -4.59 5.53 -6.76
CA CYS A 210 -3.13 5.40 -6.78
C CYS A 210 -2.65 4.04 -6.26
N ALA A 211 -3.39 3.37 -5.38
CA ALA A 211 -2.99 2.07 -4.84
C ALA A 211 -2.90 1.00 -5.92
N VAL A 212 -3.85 0.99 -6.86
CA VAL A 212 -3.85 0.01 -7.95
C VAL A 212 -2.81 0.35 -9.00
N SER A 213 -2.66 1.62 -9.36
CA SER A 213 -1.59 2.07 -10.27
C SER A 213 -0.20 1.83 -9.67
N PHE A 214 -0.05 1.95 -8.35
CA PHE A 214 1.18 1.60 -7.65
C PHE A 214 1.48 0.09 -7.69
N SER A 215 0.44 -0.76 -7.72
CA SER A 215 0.63 -2.20 -7.94
C SER A 215 1.29 -2.51 -9.29
N GLU A 216 1.01 -1.71 -10.33
CA GLU A 216 1.68 -1.83 -11.62
C GLU A 216 3.16 -1.40 -11.55
N VAL A 217 3.47 -0.38 -10.72
CA VAL A 217 4.86 0.02 -10.41
C VAL A 217 5.57 -1.13 -9.70
N ILE A 218 4.99 -1.70 -8.66
CA ILE A 218 5.52 -2.85 -7.91
C ILE A 218 5.82 -4.01 -8.85
N ASN A 219 4.87 -4.37 -9.72
CA ASN A 219 4.99 -5.50 -10.65
C ASN A 219 6.10 -5.33 -11.68
N SER A 220 6.45 -4.08 -12.01
CA SER A 220 7.52 -3.74 -12.97
C SER A 220 8.86 -3.41 -12.30
N SER A 221 8.98 -3.57 -10.98
CA SER A 221 10.16 -3.16 -10.19
C SER A 221 10.93 -4.33 -9.58
N ASP A 222 10.85 -5.52 -10.17
CA ASP A 222 11.52 -6.73 -9.72
C ASP A 222 11.13 -7.18 -8.29
N VAL A 223 10.03 -6.67 -7.74
CA VAL A 223 9.47 -7.11 -6.46
C VAL A 223 8.93 -8.53 -6.64
N PRO A 224 9.40 -9.53 -5.88
CA PRO A 224 8.87 -10.87 -6.01
C PRO A 224 7.38 -10.93 -5.66
N GLY A 225 6.62 -11.71 -6.44
CA GLY A 225 5.19 -11.89 -6.19
C GLY A 225 4.91 -12.35 -4.76
N GLY A 226 3.97 -11.69 -4.08
CA GLY A 226 3.61 -11.98 -2.69
C GLY A 226 4.36 -11.15 -1.64
N VAL A 227 5.46 -10.50 -1.96
CA VAL A 227 6.14 -9.59 -1.00
C VAL A 227 5.22 -8.43 -0.62
N ILE A 228 4.55 -7.86 -1.59
CA ILE A 228 3.53 -6.83 -1.40
C ILE A 228 2.23 -7.33 -2.02
N ASN A 229 1.14 -7.24 -1.27
CA ASN A 229 -0.20 -7.55 -1.73
C ASN A 229 -1.11 -6.38 -1.41
N ILE A 230 -1.85 -5.85 -2.38
CA ILE A 230 -2.70 -4.68 -2.21
C ILE A 230 -4.16 -5.06 -2.45
N LEU A 231 -4.95 -4.87 -1.42
CA LEU A 231 -6.39 -5.02 -1.41
C LEU A 231 -7.06 -3.64 -1.43
N THR A 232 -8.23 -3.58 -2.03
CA THR A 232 -9.13 -2.44 -1.97
C THR A 232 -10.44 -2.87 -1.34
N GLY A 233 -11.13 -1.98 -0.62
CA GLY A 233 -12.38 -2.32 0.05
C GLY A 233 -12.60 -1.50 1.31
N LYS A 234 -13.59 -1.92 2.10
CA LYS A 234 -13.98 -1.23 3.32
C LYS A 234 -13.19 -1.75 4.52
N PRO A 235 -12.50 -0.88 5.27
CA PRO A 235 -11.80 -1.30 6.48
C PRO A 235 -12.71 -2.04 7.47
N THR A 236 -13.95 -1.61 7.61
CA THR A 236 -14.94 -2.22 8.51
C THR A 236 -15.27 -3.68 8.20
N GLU A 237 -15.11 -4.12 6.96
CA GLU A 237 -15.33 -5.52 6.58
C GLU A 237 -14.09 -6.41 6.79
N LEU A 238 -12.88 -5.84 6.89
CA LEU A 238 -11.63 -6.60 6.84
C LEU A 238 -10.75 -6.52 8.09
N TYR A 239 -10.73 -5.39 8.81
CA TYR A 239 -9.76 -5.18 9.91
C TYR A 239 -9.85 -6.25 11.00
N SER A 240 -11.04 -6.75 11.28
CA SER A 240 -11.28 -7.83 12.23
C SER A 240 -10.55 -9.13 11.81
N HIS A 241 -10.53 -9.43 10.50
CA HIS A 241 -9.82 -10.58 9.96
C HIS A 241 -8.30 -10.38 9.97
N PHE A 242 -7.82 -9.14 9.79
CA PHE A 242 -6.40 -8.80 9.93
C PHE A 242 -5.88 -9.15 11.33
N ALA A 243 -6.65 -8.81 12.35
CA ALA A 243 -6.28 -9.07 13.74
C ALA A 243 -6.40 -10.56 14.13
N SER A 244 -7.36 -11.31 13.59
CA SER A 244 -7.64 -12.69 14.00
C SER A 244 -6.91 -13.75 13.17
N HIS A 245 -6.33 -13.42 12.00
CA HIS A 245 -5.69 -14.42 11.13
C HIS A 245 -4.38 -14.91 11.72
N MET A 246 -4.22 -16.23 11.90
CA MET A 246 -3.08 -16.82 12.60
C MET A 246 -1.72 -16.60 11.90
N ASP A 247 -1.70 -16.57 10.57
CA ASP A 247 -0.47 -16.33 9.77
C ASP A 247 -0.09 -14.85 9.61
N VAL A 248 -0.83 -13.92 10.20
CA VAL A 248 -0.44 -12.52 10.30
C VAL A 248 0.32 -12.33 11.62
N ASN A 249 1.55 -11.81 11.55
CA ASN A 249 2.43 -11.62 12.70
C ASN A 249 2.31 -10.22 13.33
N ALA A 250 2.01 -9.22 12.50
CA ALA A 250 1.80 -7.86 12.98
C ALA A 250 0.65 -7.20 12.22
N VAL A 251 -0.06 -6.29 12.90
CA VAL A 251 -1.07 -5.42 12.30
C VAL A 251 -0.67 -3.97 12.50
N VAL A 252 -0.67 -3.20 11.43
CA VAL A 252 -0.48 -1.75 11.45
C VAL A 252 -1.82 -1.10 11.10
N TYR A 253 -2.31 -0.26 11.98
CA TYR A 253 -3.52 0.53 11.78
C TYR A 253 -3.20 2.01 11.74
N CYS A 254 -3.46 2.64 10.60
CA CYS A 254 -3.24 4.07 10.40
C CYS A 254 -4.56 4.83 10.53
N GLY A 255 -5.02 5.01 11.76
CA GLY A 255 -6.26 5.71 12.05
C GLY A 255 -6.47 5.98 13.53
N SER A 256 -7.44 6.85 13.84
CA SER A 256 -7.72 7.35 15.19
C SER A 256 -9.01 6.76 15.83
N ASP A 257 -9.72 5.85 15.14
CA ASP A 257 -10.93 5.23 15.69
C ASP A 257 -10.57 4.29 16.85
N SER A 258 -10.89 4.72 18.08
CA SER A 258 -10.60 3.99 19.31
C SER A 258 -11.33 2.64 19.40
N THR A 259 -12.48 2.50 18.74
CA THR A 259 -13.23 1.24 18.73
C THR A 259 -12.48 0.19 17.90
N ILE A 260 -12.01 0.59 16.72
CA ILE A 260 -11.19 -0.27 15.85
C ILE A 260 -9.87 -0.62 16.54
N GLN A 261 -9.18 0.35 17.15
CA GLN A 261 -7.94 0.12 17.89
C GLN A 261 -8.13 -0.94 18.98
N LYS A 262 -9.16 -0.80 19.80
CA LYS A 262 -9.49 -1.74 20.89
C LYS A 262 -9.78 -3.15 20.33
N GLU A 263 -10.56 -3.25 19.26
CA GLU A 263 -10.88 -4.54 18.65
C GLU A 263 -9.64 -5.23 18.08
N LEU A 264 -8.77 -4.49 17.39
CA LEU A 264 -7.51 -5.02 16.85
C LEU A 264 -6.61 -5.55 17.98
N GLN A 265 -6.47 -4.81 19.08
CA GLN A 265 -5.69 -5.23 20.23
C GLN A 265 -6.28 -6.47 20.91
N GLN A 266 -7.60 -6.51 21.14
CA GLN A 266 -8.27 -7.65 21.76
C GLN A 266 -8.14 -8.92 20.93
N LYS A 267 -8.36 -8.83 19.62
CA LYS A 267 -8.24 -9.99 18.72
C LYS A 267 -6.79 -10.39 18.48
N GLY A 268 -5.88 -9.41 18.41
CA GLY A 268 -4.44 -9.65 18.26
C GLY A 268 -3.82 -10.38 19.44
N ALA A 269 -4.37 -10.18 20.67
CA ALA A 269 -3.91 -10.87 21.87
C ALA A 269 -4.07 -12.40 21.80
N GLY A 270 -5.05 -12.89 21.02
CA GLY A 270 -5.31 -14.34 20.90
C GLY A 270 -4.18 -15.17 20.29
N ASN A 271 -3.24 -14.54 19.58
CA ASN A 271 -2.05 -15.21 19.03
C ASN A 271 -0.76 -14.38 19.22
N VAL A 272 -0.72 -13.55 20.25
CA VAL A 272 0.43 -12.70 20.63
C VAL A 272 0.92 -11.82 19.49
N LYS A 273 0.00 -11.36 18.66
CA LYS A 273 0.28 -10.54 17.49
C LYS A 273 0.69 -9.12 17.90
N ARG A 274 1.69 -8.57 17.23
CA ARG A 274 2.06 -7.17 17.40
C ARG A 274 0.99 -6.27 16.75
N VAL A 275 0.46 -5.31 17.51
CA VAL A 275 -0.51 -4.33 17.03
C VAL A 275 0.09 -2.94 17.17
N LEU A 276 0.28 -2.28 16.04
CA LEU A 276 0.87 -0.95 15.92
C LEU A 276 -0.21 0.04 15.50
N ILE A 277 -0.31 1.13 16.22
CA ILE A 277 -1.30 2.18 15.96
C ILE A 277 -0.55 3.46 15.58
N TYR A 278 -0.73 3.91 14.35
CA TYR A 278 -0.18 5.18 13.86
C TYR A 278 -1.30 6.20 13.79
N GLN A 279 -1.50 6.87 14.89
CA GLN A 279 -2.53 7.88 15.06
C GLN A 279 -1.96 9.27 14.79
N ASP A 280 -2.75 10.13 14.11
CA ASP A 280 -2.46 11.54 13.85
C ASP A 280 -1.10 11.81 13.18
N VAL A 281 -0.63 10.87 12.35
CA VAL A 281 0.59 11.04 11.57
C VAL A 281 0.32 11.88 10.33
N ASN A 282 1.00 13.02 10.22
CA ASN A 282 1.02 13.79 8.98
C ASN A 282 1.99 13.13 7.98
N TRP A 283 1.47 12.20 7.17
CA TRP A 283 2.28 11.40 6.25
C TRP A 283 3.09 12.21 5.24
N PRO A 284 2.63 13.35 4.69
CA PRO A 284 3.42 14.21 3.83
C PRO A 284 4.58 14.94 4.50
N ASP A 285 4.67 14.94 5.82
CA ASP A 285 5.71 15.61 6.59
C ASP A 285 6.95 14.70 6.79
N GLU A 286 8.07 15.28 7.22
CA GLU A 286 9.28 14.53 7.62
C GLU A 286 8.99 13.52 8.73
N LYS A 287 8.08 13.83 9.63
CA LYS A 287 7.62 12.91 10.68
C LYS A 287 6.93 11.65 10.15
N GLY A 288 6.46 11.69 8.90
CA GLY A 288 5.89 10.53 8.22
C GLY A 288 6.94 9.53 7.72
N GLN A 289 8.24 9.76 7.96
CA GLN A 289 9.33 8.81 7.71
C GLN A 289 10.26 8.72 8.91
N SER A 290 10.67 7.51 9.24
CA SER A 290 11.62 7.25 10.32
C SER A 290 12.17 5.84 10.20
N PRO A 291 13.44 5.57 10.55
CA PRO A 291 13.94 4.21 10.64
C PRO A 291 13.24 3.38 11.73
N TYR A 292 12.60 4.02 12.70
CA TYR A 292 11.79 3.35 13.70
C TYR A 292 10.56 2.63 13.11
N TYR A 293 9.99 3.10 12.00
CA TYR A 293 8.93 2.36 11.30
C TYR A 293 9.41 1.01 10.73
N ILE A 294 10.72 0.85 10.48
CA ILE A 294 11.31 -0.47 10.18
C ILE A 294 11.31 -1.31 11.45
N LEU A 295 11.83 -0.74 12.56
CA LEU A 295 11.99 -1.43 13.84
C LEU A 295 10.65 -1.90 14.42
N ASP A 296 9.60 -1.12 14.28
CA ASP A 296 8.27 -1.42 14.78
C ASP A 296 7.75 -2.80 14.30
N THR A 297 8.15 -3.22 13.10
CA THR A 297 7.77 -4.52 12.52
C THR A 297 8.88 -5.57 12.62
N GLN A 298 9.82 -5.40 13.56
CA GLN A 298 10.90 -6.35 13.80
C GLN A 298 10.75 -7.07 15.14
N GLU A 299 11.28 -8.27 15.23
CA GLU A 299 11.53 -8.98 16.48
C GLU A 299 12.99 -8.81 16.89
N ILE A 300 13.26 -8.52 18.15
CA ILE A 300 14.62 -8.46 18.67
C ILE A 300 15.03 -9.87 19.12
N LYS A 301 16.00 -10.44 18.42
CA LYS A 301 16.54 -11.75 18.76
C LYS A 301 17.93 -11.64 19.37
N THR A 302 18.10 -12.25 20.54
CA THR A 302 19.37 -12.28 21.26
C THR A 302 20.05 -13.63 21.08
N THR A 303 21.32 -13.58 20.67
CA THR A 303 22.16 -14.77 20.47
C THR A 303 23.22 -14.84 21.56
N TRP A 304 23.36 -16.02 22.16
CA TRP A 304 24.41 -16.37 23.09
C TRP A 304 25.42 -17.28 22.38
N HIS A 305 26.53 -16.70 21.95
CA HIS A 305 27.59 -17.46 21.27
C HIS A 305 28.70 -17.81 22.27
N PRO A 306 28.93 -19.13 22.59
CA PRO A 306 29.96 -19.49 23.53
C PRO A 306 31.35 -19.10 22.99
N ILE A 307 32.17 -18.51 23.86
CA ILE A 307 33.57 -18.20 23.56
C ILE A 307 34.40 -19.32 24.05
N GLU A 308 34.94 -20.16 23.14
CA GLU A 308 35.90 -21.18 23.49
C GLU A 308 37.21 -20.55 23.98
N ARG A 309 37.64 -20.87 25.19
CA ARG A 309 38.99 -20.59 25.64
C ARG A 309 39.92 -21.69 25.12
N VAL A 310 40.46 -21.47 23.91
CA VAL A 310 41.51 -22.37 23.40
C VAL A 310 42.78 -22.16 24.22
N GLY A 311 43.15 -23.11 25.05
CA GLY A 311 44.45 -23.21 25.71
C GLY A 311 44.65 -22.26 26.90
N GLY A 312 44.09 -22.64 28.03
CA GLY A 312 44.48 -22.17 29.35
C GLY A 312 44.64 -23.44 30.22
N GLY A 313 45.76 -24.11 30.08
CA GLY A 313 46.20 -25.12 31.02
C GLY A 313 46.23 -24.56 32.42
N GLY A 314 45.79 -25.35 33.38
CA GLY A 314 45.59 -25.12 34.78
C GLY A 314 46.48 -24.08 35.44
N GLY A 315 45.83 -23.30 36.24
CA GLY A 315 46.39 -22.46 37.27
C GLY A 315 45.37 -22.42 38.36
N GLY A 316 45.41 -23.41 39.25
CA GLY A 316 44.66 -23.35 40.47
C GLY A 316 45.14 -22.19 41.33
N TYR A 317 44.23 -21.52 41.98
CA TYR A 317 44.31 -21.03 43.34
C TYR A 317 42.96 -21.14 43.99
#